data_d6b71c368ecc14e5ad4c3f64996a996e
#
_entry.id   d6b71c368ecc14e5ad4c3f64996a996e
#
_cell.length_a   1.000
_cell.length_b   1.000
_cell.length_c   1.000
_cell.angle_alpha   90.00
_cell.angle_beta   90.00
_cell.angle_gamma   90.00
#
_symmetry.space_group_name_H-M   'P 1'
#
loop_
_entity.id
_entity.type
_entity.pdbx_description
1 polymer ?
#
loop_
_entity_poly.entity_id
_entity_poly.type
_entity_poly.pdbx_seq_one_letter_code
_entity_poly.pdbx_strand_id
1 'polypeptide(L)'
;MPVLARLPRLGILTDVTDLPERTASYFEDYVPGLEVDCGSVSISEAEIIAFAKEYDPQPFHVDPVGAAEGPYGGLIASGWHTISLTMRQLVEHWVSPESSLGAAGVDEIRWPRPVRPGDTLHVRAAVLEARRSKSKPDRGIIRSLAEVTNQNGETVLRLVAINFILARNPEG
;
A
#
# COMPACT_ATOMS: atom_id res chain seq x y z
N MET A 1 -26.65 15.88 -20.07
CA MET A 1 -25.44 15.93 -19.23
C MET A 1 -25.58 14.83 -18.19
N PRO A 2 -24.75 13.76 -18.20
CA PRO A 2 -24.83 12.72 -17.16
C PRO A 2 -24.23 13.28 -15.87
N VAL A 3 -25.01 13.17 -14.81
CA VAL A 3 -24.59 13.44 -13.43
C VAL A 3 -23.47 12.46 -13.11
N LEU A 4 -22.25 12.96 -12.89
CA LEU A 4 -21.15 12.18 -12.32
C LEU A 4 -21.62 11.59 -11.00
N ALA A 5 -21.90 10.29 -10.97
CA ALA A 5 -22.11 9.57 -9.75
C ALA A 5 -20.84 9.72 -8.89
N ARG A 6 -20.95 10.46 -7.78
CA ARG A 6 -19.88 10.54 -6.81
C ARG A 6 -19.59 9.11 -6.33
N LEU A 7 -18.34 8.68 -6.49
CA LEU A 7 -17.83 7.48 -5.86
C LEU A 7 -18.26 7.48 -4.38
N PRO A 8 -18.70 6.33 -3.83
CA PRO A 8 -18.93 6.24 -2.39
C PRO A 8 -17.64 6.68 -1.72
N ARG A 9 -17.72 7.66 -0.85
CA ARG A 9 -16.58 8.08 -0.03
C ARG A 9 -16.21 6.88 0.82
N LEU A 10 -15.16 6.16 0.44
CA LEU A 10 -14.42 5.35 1.40
C LEU A 10 -14.17 6.25 2.60
N GLY A 11 -14.49 5.77 3.82
CA GLY A 11 -14.38 6.58 5.02
C GLY A 11 -13.03 7.29 5.02
N ILE A 12 -13.07 8.59 4.75
CA ILE A 12 -11.88 9.43 4.77
C ILE A 12 -11.53 9.53 6.24
N LEU A 13 -10.33 9.09 6.62
CA LEU A 13 -9.72 9.54 7.87
C LEU A 13 -9.76 11.06 7.82
N THR A 14 -10.64 11.66 8.62
CA THR A 14 -10.90 13.09 8.59
C THR A 14 -9.87 13.84 9.43
N ASP A 15 -9.09 13.12 10.24
CA ASP A 15 -8.03 13.69 11.06
C ASP A 15 -6.88 12.67 11.21
N VAL A 16 -5.64 13.10 10.95
CA VAL A 16 -4.42 12.31 11.19
C VAL A 16 -4.15 12.07 12.67
N THR A 17 -4.86 12.75 13.58
CA THR A 17 -4.73 12.56 15.02
C THR A 17 -5.43 11.30 15.54
N ASP A 18 -6.33 10.69 14.75
CA ASP A 18 -7.05 9.45 15.10
C ASP A 18 -6.32 8.17 14.68
N LEU A 19 -5.07 8.29 14.24
CA LEU A 19 -4.28 7.12 13.84
C LEU A 19 -3.80 6.33 15.07
N PRO A 20 -3.76 4.98 15.00
CA PRO A 20 -3.27 4.15 16.11
C PRO A 20 -1.81 4.48 16.46
N GLU A 21 -1.43 4.19 17.71
CA GLU A 21 -0.04 4.33 18.15
C GLU A 21 0.89 3.47 17.26
N ARG A 22 1.92 4.11 16.71
CA ARG A 22 2.84 3.48 15.77
C ARG A 22 4.02 2.87 16.51
N THR A 23 4.49 1.73 15.99
CA THR A 23 5.66 1.04 16.51
C THR A 23 6.96 1.86 16.29
N ALA A 24 6.99 2.69 15.24
CA ALA A 24 8.15 3.51 14.90
C ALA A 24 7.69 4.91 14.46
N SER A 25 8.38 5.95 14.93
CA SER A 25 8.05 7.36 14.67
C SER A 25 9.18 8.12 13.97
N TYR A 26 10.45 7.83 14.27
CA TYR A 26 11.63 8.47 13.68
C TYR A 26 12.60 7.43 13.14
N PHE A 27 13.58 7.87 12.36
CA PHE A 27 14.54 6.98 11.70
C PHE A 27 15.17 5.94 12.64
N GLU A 28 15.51 6.33 13.85
CA GLU A 28 16.18 5.47 14.84
C GLU A 28 15.30 4.28 15.28
N ASP A 29 13.99 4.37 15.11
CA ASP A 29 13.04 3.32 15.46
C ASP A 29 12.94 2.24 14.38
N TYR A 30 13.31 2.58 13.13
CA TYR A 30 13.26 1.68 11.99
C TYR A 30 14.53 0.82 11.91
N VAL A 31 14.59 -0.24 12.69
CA VAL A 31 15.74 -1.15 12.71
C VAL A 31 15.54 -2.32 11.73
N PRO A 32 16.60 -2.80 11.03
CA PRO A 32 16.48 -3.97 10.17
C PRO A 32 15.91 -5.17 10.92
N GLY A 33 14.91 -5.82 10.31
CA GLY A 33 14.16 -6.93 10.91
C GLY A 33 12.93 -6.52 11.73
N LEU A 34 12.67 -5.20 11.92
CA LEU A 34 11.39 -4.74 12.45
C LEU A 34 10.28 -5.14 11.48
N GLU A 35 9.24 -5.79 11.99
CA GLU A 35 8.03 -6.13 11.26
C GLU A 35 6.80 -5.53 11.95
N VAL A 36 5.85 -5.03 11.16
CA VAL A 36 4.60 -4.45 11.65
C VAL A 36 3.44 -5.03 10.86
N ASP A 37 2.42 -5.48 11.59
CA ASP A 37 1.11 -5.81 11.02
C ASP A 37 0.36 -4.50 10.76
N CYS A 38 0.06 -4.25 9.47
CA CYS A 38 -0.64 -3.06 9.03
C CYS A 38 -2.14 -3.30 8.82
N GLY A 39 -2.68 -4.40 9.39
CA GLY A 39 -4.09 -4.70 9.30
C GLY A 39 -4.53 -5.26 7.95
N SER A 40 -5.82 -5.17 7.69
CA SER A 40 -6.41 -5.74 6.47
C SER A 40 -7.49 -4.85 5.88
N VAL A 41 -7.73 -5.03 4.57
CA VAL A 41 -8.75 -4.34 3.80
C VAL A 41 -9.42 -5.30 2.82
N SER A 42 -10.74 -5.28 2.74
CA SER A 42 -11.48 -6.06 1.73
C SER A 42 -11.74 -5.21 0.49
N ILE A 43 -11.85 -5.87 -0.65
CA ILE A 43 -12.09 -5.22 -1.93
C ILE A 43 -13.34 -5.79 -2.61
N SER A 44 -14.27 -4.94 -2.98
CA SER A 44 -15.49 -5.31 -3.68
C SER A 44 -15.34 -5.22 -5.21
N GLU A 45 -16.21 -5.94 -5.94
CA GLU A 45 -16.30 -5.83 -7.40
C GLU A 45 -16.53 -4.38 -7.86
N ALA A 46 -17.42 -3.67 -7.17
CA ALA A 46 -17.74 -2.28 -7.50
C ALA A 46 -16.52 -1.35 -7.38
N GLU A 47 -15.69 -1.54 -6.36
CA GLU A 47 -14.45 -0.76 -6.17
C GLU A 47 -13.41 -1.10 -7.23
N ILE A 48 -13.26 -2.37 -7.59
CA ILE A 48 -12.38 -2.82 -8.67
C ILE A 48 -12.75 -2.10 -9.98
N ILE A 49 -14.02 -2.18 -10.36
CA ILE A 49 -14.52 -1.59 -11.60
C ILE A 49 -14.40 -0.06 -11.57
N ALA A 50 -14.73 0.57 -10.45
CA ALA A 50 -14.67 2.02 -10.30
C ALA A 50 -13.24 2.55 -10.48
N PHE A 51 -12.27 1.94 -9.77
CA PHE A 51 -10.85 2.29 -9.91
C PHE A 51 -10.35 2.07 -11.33
N ALA A 52 -10.66 0.90 -11.89
CA ALA A 52 -10.15 0.54 -13.20
C ALA A 52 -10.70 1.43 -14.32
N LYS A 53 -11.97 1.81 -14.27
CA LYS A 53 -12.58 2.73 -15.25
C LYS A 53 -11.86 4.08 -15.31
N GLU A 54 -11.29 4.53 -14.20
CA GLU A 54 -10.60 5.81 -14.11
C GLU A 54 -9.12 5.70 -14.47
N TYR A 55 -8.43 4.62 -14.05
CA TYR A 55 -6.96 4.55 -14.10
C TYR A 55 -6.39 3.42 -14.94
N ASP A 56 -7.12 2.31 -15.15
CA ASP A 56 -6.62 1.11 -15.83
C ASP A 56 -7.77 0.33 -16.51
N PRO A 57 -8.40 0.91 -17.57
CA PRO A 57 -9.64 0.40 -18.15
C PRO A 57 -9.44 -0.82 -19.07
N GLN A 58 -8.68 -1.81 -18.61
CA GLN A 58 -8.53 -3.07 -19.34
C GLN A 58 -9.75 -3.98 -19.14
N PRO A 59 -10.18 -4.75 -20.15
CA PRO A 59 -11.41 -5.56 -20.09
C PRO A 59 -11.53 -6.44 -18.85
N PHE A 60 -10.45 -7.11 -18.45
CA PHE A 60 -10.43 -8.00 -17.29
C PHE A 60 -10.50 -7.28 -15.93
N HIS A 61 -10.50 -5.93 -15.92
CA HIS A 61 -10.70 -5.10 -14.75
C HIS A 61 -12.06 -4.39 -14.72
N VAL A 62 -12.75 -4.28 -15.86
CA VAL A 62 -13.97 -3.46 -15.98
C VAL A 62 -15.20 -4.21 -16.45
N ASP A 63 -15.05 -5.39 -17.06
CA ASP A 63 -16.13 -6.21 -17.61
C ASP A 63 -16.17 -7.60 -16.97
N PRO A 64 -17.01 -7.83 -15.95
CA PRO A 64 -17.09 -9.13 -15.27
C PRO A 64 -17.49 -10.27 -16.19
N VAL A 65 -18.33 -10.00 -17.20
CA VAL A 65 -18.84 -11.03 -18.13
C VAL A 65 -17.73 -11.45 -19.10
N GLY A 66 -17.10 -10.48 -19.75
CA GLY A 66 -16.00 -10.76 -20.68
C GLY A 66 -14.76 -11.31 -19.95
N ALA A 67 -14.49 -10.90 -18.73
CA ALA A 67 -13.39 -11.40 -17.92
C ALA A 67 -13.54 -12.89 -17.56
N ALA A 68 -14.77 -13.40 -17.43
CA ALA A 68 -15.01 -14.80 -17.12
C ALA A 68 -14.49 -15.75 -18.21
N GLU A 69 -14.53 -15.32 -19.47
CA GLU A 69 -14.03 -16.07 -20.63
C GLU A 69 -12.54 -15.76 -20.93
N GLY A 70 -11.96 -14.80 -20.21
CA GLY A 70 -10.60 -14.33 -20.38
C GLY A 70 -9.54 -15.18 -19.68
N PRO A 71 -8.25 -14.80 -19.82
CA PRO A 71 -7.12 -15.60 -19.34
C PRO A 71 -7.07 -15.75 -17.82
N TYR A 72 -7.78 -14.91 -17.08
CA TYR A 72 -7.83 -14.95 -15.61
C TYR A 72 -9.07 -15.68 -15.07
N GLY A 73 -10.01 -16.09 -15.94
CA GLY A 73 -11.23 -16.81 -15.57
C GLY A 73 -12.16 -16.02 -14.64
N GLY A 74 -12.20 -14.69 -14.79
CA GLY A 74 -13.01 -13.77 -14.01
C GLY A 74 -12.35 -12.42 -13.77
N LEU A 75 -13.12 -11.49 -13.20
CA LEU A 75 -12.66 -10.14 -12.88
C LEU A 75 -11.51 -10.17 -11.89
N ILE A 76 -10.51 -9.32 -12.11
CA ILE A 76 -9.38 -9.09 -11.20
C ILE A 76 -9.17 -7.60 -10.97
N ALA A 77 -8.62 -7.25 -9.82
CA ALA A 77 -8.22 -5.87 -9.53
C ALA A 77 -6.98 -5.47 -10.34
N SER A 78 -6.91 -4.19 -10.73
CA SER A 78 -5.65 -3.61 -11.20
C SER A 78 -4.57 -3.76 -10.14
N GLY A 79 -3.35 -4.07 -10.56
CA GLY A 79 -2.19 -4.08 -9.67
C GLY A 79 -1.98 -2.74 -8.96
N TRP A 80 -2.29 -1.63 -9.63
CA TRP A 80 -2.23 -0.28 -9.05
C TRP A 80 -3.31 -0.04 -8.00
N HIS A 81 -4.50 -0.64 -8.15
CA HIS A 81 -5.54 -0.61 -7.12
C HIS A 81 -5.06 -1.34 -5.86
N THR A 82 -4.48 -2.53 -6.02
CA THR A 82 -3.90 -3.29 -4.91
C THR A 82 -2.83 -2.49 -4.18
N ILE A 83 -1.94 -1.77 -4.90
CA ILE A 83 -0.93 -0.89 -4.29
C ILE A 83 -1.60 0.28 -3.55
N SER A 84 -2.64 0.89 -4.12
CA SER A 84 -3.32 2.02 -3.50
C SER A 84 -3.99 1.64 -2.17
N LEU A 85 -4.63 0.46 -2.10
CA LEU A 85 -5.19 -0.09 -0.87
C LEU A 85 -4.09 -0.41 0.15
N THR A 86 -2.99 -1.00 -0.31
CA THR A 86 -1.82 -1.27 0.53
C THR A 86 -1.23 0.02 1.11
N MET A 87 -1.08 1.06 0.27
CA MET A 87 -0.56 2.35 0.71
C MET A 87 -1.42 2.98 1.82
N ARG A 88 -2.74 2.84 1.74
CA ARG A 88 -3.63 3.30 2.81
C ARG A 88 -3.32 2.61 4.13
N GLN A 89 -3.18 1.28 4.15
CA GLN A 89 -2.83 0.53 5.36
C GLN A 89 -1.45 0.93 5.89
N LEU A 90 -0.49 1.16 5.00
CA LEU A 90 0.84 1.65 5.40
C LEU A 90 0.78 3.04 6.03
N VAL A 91 -0.04 3.96 5.52
CA VAL A 91 -0.21 5.31 6.12
C VAL A 91 -0.89 5.22 7.49
N GLU A 92 -1.82 4.31 7.65
CA GLU A 92 -2.54 4.13 8.93
C GLU A 92 -1.63 3.53 10.03
N HIS A 93 -0.68 2.64 9.68
CA HIS A 93 0.03 1.82 10.67
C HIS A 93 1.57 1.91 10.63
N TRP A 94 2.15 2.27 9.49
CA TRP A 94 3.60 2.22 9.26
C TRP A 94 4.23 3.60 9.09
N VAL A 95 3.68 4.43 8.20
CA VAL A 95 4.24 5.73 7.86
C VAL A 95 3.92 6.76 8.95
N SER A 96 4.94 7.30 9.62
CA SER A 96 4.73 8.39 10.58
C SER A 96 4.53 9.72 9.84
N PRO A 97 3.41 10.44 10.04
CA PRO A 97 3.20 11.76 9.44
C PRO A 97 4.16 12.82 9.98
N GLU A 98 4.74 12.60 11.18
CA GLU A 98 5.65 13.54 11.83
C GLU A 98 7.04 13.53 11.19
N SER A 99 7.49 12.39 10.66
CA SER A 99 8.86 12.18 10.21
C SER A 99 9.00 11.74 8.77
N SER A 100 7.91 11.35 8.11
CA SER A 100 7.96 10.91 6.71
C SER A 100 8.32 12.06 5.78
N LEU A 101 9.33 11.86 4.96
CA LEU A 101 9.76 12.79 3.91
C LEU A 101 9.43 12.26 2.50
N GLY A 102 8.58 11.22 2.44
CA GLY A 102 8.22 10.56 1.20
C GLY A 102 9.19 9.46 0.78
N ALA A 103 9.02 8.97 -0.43
CA ALA A 103 9.82 7.90 -1.01
C ALA A 103 10.66 8.38 -2.19
N ALA A 104 11.88 7.87 -2.32
CA ALA A 104 12.73 8.13 -3.48
C ALA A 104 12.30 7.31 -4.70
N GLY A 105 11.63 6.19 -4.46
CA GLY A 105 11.19 5.27 -5.50
C GLY A 105 10.86 3.89 -4.96
N VAL A 106 10.62 2.99 -5.88
CA VAL A 106 10.32 1.59 -5.62
C VAL A 106 11.34 0.73 -6.36
N ASP A 107 12.04 -0.13 -5.63
CA ASP A 107 13.03 -1.05 -6.22
C ASP A 107 12.37 -2.24 -6.90
N GLU A 108 11.27 -2.72 -6.33
CA GLU A 108 10.59 -3.91 -6.78
C GLU A 108 9.09 -3.83 -6.57
N ILE A 109 8.33 -4.24 -7.59
CA ILE A 109 6.91 -4.52 -7.50
C ILE A 109 6.68 -5.89 -8.15
N ARG A 110 5.99 -6.80 -7.43
CA ARG A 110 5.58 -8.10 -7.96
C ARG A 110 4.13 -8.37 -7.57
N TRP A 111 3.36 -8.87 -8.51
CA TRP A 111 2.01 -9.38 -8.33
C TRP A 111 1.99 -10.88 -8.61
N PRO A 112 2.34 -11.74 -7.63
CA PRO A 112 2.45 -13.18 -7.84
C PRO A 112 1.11 -13.84 -8.17
N ARG A 113 0.01 -13.25 -7.68
CA ARG A 113 -1.36 -13.75 -7.89
C ARG A 113 -2.32 -12.58 -8.10
N PRO A 114 -3.40 -12.78 -8.89
CA PRO A 114 -4.44 -11.77 -9.05
C PRO A 114 -5.23 -11.60 -7.75
N VAL A 115 -5.67 -10.37 -7.50
CA VAL A 115 -6.65 -10.03 -6.46
C VAL A 115 -8.04 -10.06 -7.09
N ARG A 116 -8.99 -10.71 -6.42
CA ARG A 116 -10.35 -10.92 -6.91
C ARG A 116 -11.39 -10.17 -6.09
N PRO A 117 -12.58 -9.93 -6.65
CA PRO A 117 -13.70 -9.41 -5.86
C PRO A 117 -13.97 -10.26 -4.62
N GLY A 118 -14.12 -9.61 -3.47
CA GLY A 118 -14.36 -10.27 -2.19
C GLY A 118 -13.09 -10.69 -1.44
N ASP A 119 -11.90 -10.53 -2.03
CA ASP A 119 -10.65 -10.79 -1.31
C ASP A 119 -10.49 -9.84 -0.12
N THR A 120 -9.91 -10.37 0.95
CA THR A 120 -9.43 -9.60 2.10
C THR A 120 -7.91 -9.63 2.07
N LEU A 121 -7.33 -8.44 1.92
CA LEU A 121 -5.90 -8.22 1.78
C LEU A 121 -5.30 -7.91 3.15
N HIS A 122 -4.39 -8.73 3.63
CA HIS A 122 -3.66 -8.54 4.86
C HIS A 122 -2.27 -7.98 4.55
N VAL A 123 -1.93 -6.83 5.16
CA VAL A 123 -0.71 -6.07 4.86
C VAL A 123 0.28 -6.18 6.00
N ARG A 124 1.53 -6.56 5.68
CA ARG A 124 2.67 -6.52 6.61
C ARG A 124 3.77 -5.66 6.04
N ALA A 125 4.40 -4.87 6.90
CA ALA A 125 5.58 -4.08 6.56
C ALA A 125 6.81 -4.59 7.32
N ALA A 126 7.98 -4.55 6.68
CA ALA A 126 9.25 -4.93 7.28
C ALA A 126 10.38 -3.99 6.87
N VAL A 127 11.30 -3.72 7.78
CA VAL A 127 12.55 -3.00 7.49
C VAL A 127 13.58 -4.00 6.95
N LEU A 128 13.99 -3.84 5.69
CA LEU A 128 15.08 -4.62 5.10
C LEU A 128 16.44 -4.01 5.42
N GLU A 129 16.56 -2.69 5.25
CA GLU A 129 17.78 -1.95 5.46
C GLU A 129 17.44 -0.57 6.03
N ALA A 130 18.30 -0.05 6.90
CA ALA A 130 18.23 1.30 7.43
C ALA A 130 19.64 1.88 7.52
N ARG A 131 19.80 3.10 7.02
CA ARG A 131 21.08 3.82 7.13
C ARG A 131 20.85 5.31 7.21
N ARG A 132 21.68 6.00 7.96
CA ARG A 132 21.67 7.46 7.99
C ARG A 132 22.13 8.03 6.64
N SER A 133 21.52 9.12 6.21
CA SER A 133 21.93 9.81 5.00
C SER A 133 23.30 10.49 5.20
N LYS A 134 24.22 10.24 4.26
CA LYS A 134 25.56 10.86 4.30
C LYS A 134 25.53 12.35 3.93
N SER A 135 24.61 12.76 3.06
CA SER A 135 24.52 14.13 2.55
C SER A 135 23.58 15.02 3.38
N LYS A 136 22.65 14.42 4.12
CA LYS A 136 21.65 15.10 4.96
C LYS A 136 21.49 14.32 6.27
N PRO A 137 22.32 14.62 7.29
CA PRO A 137 22.33 13.84 8.53
C PRO A 137 21.06 13.96 9.37
N ASP A 138 20.20 14.93 9.07
CA ASP A 138 18.88 15.12 9.67
C ASP A 138 17.87 13.99 9.37
N ARG A 139 18.23 13.00 8.52
CA ARG A 139 17.35 11.91 8.08
C ARG A 139 18.06 10.61 7.84
N GLY A 140 17.28 9.53 7.87
CA GLY A 140 17.70 8.22 7.39
C GLY A 140 17.02 7.82 6.10
N ILE A 141 17.57 6.78 5.50
CA ILE A 141 17.06 6.08 4.32
C ILE A 141 16.71 4.68 4.75
N ILE A 142 15.47 4.29 4.51
CA ILE A 142 14.94 2.98 4.86
C ILE A 142 14.53 2.27 3.58
N ARG A 143 14.97 1.03 3.43
CA ARG A 143 14.46 0.11 2.42
C ARG A 143 13.47 -0.82 3.10
N SER A 144 12.21 -0.73 2.74
CA SER A 144 11.11 -1.47 3.37
C SER A 144 10.42 -2.39 2.39
N LEU A 145 10.00 -3.55 2.87
CA LEU A 145 9.11 -4.48 2.18
C LEU A 145 7.68 -4.28 2.69
N ALA A 146 6.73 -4.11 1.78
CA ALA A 146 5.33 -4.38 2.04
C ALA A 146 4.97 -5.71 1.37
N GLU A 147 4.50 -6.66 2.15
CA GLU A 147 3.98 -7.94 1.67
C GLU A 147 2.49 -8.03 1.96
N VAL A 148 1.72 -8.40 0.95
CA VAL A 148 0.27 -8.52 1.05
C VAL A 148 -0.16 -9.92 0.73
N THR A 149 -0.95 -10.51 1.61
CA THR A 149 -1.56 -11.83 1.41
C THR A 149 -3.07 -11.72 1.34
N ASN A 150 -3.71 -12.64 0.62
CA ASN A 150 -5.16 -12.77 0.65
C ASN A 150 -5.62 -13.61 1.88
N GLN A 151 -6.92 -13.82 2.05
CA GLN A 151 -7.53 -14.63 3.14
C GLN A 151 -7.07 -16.09 3.17
N ASN A 152 -6.46 -16.59 2.11
CA ASN A 152 -5.92 -17.95 2.03
C ASN A 152 -4.42 -18.00 2.39
N GLY A 153 -3.82 -16.86 2.79
CA GLY A 153 -2.38 -16.75 3.06
C GLY A 153 -1.51 -16.73 1.79
N GLU A 154 -2.09 -16.52 0.63
CA GLU A 154 -1.36 -16.45 -0.64
C GLU A 154 -0.86 -15.03 -0.90
N THR A 155 0.43 -14.88 -1.19
CA THR A 155 1.01 -13.56 -1.51
C THR A 155 0.46 -13.05 -2.84
N VAL A 156 -0.14 -11.86 -2.80
CA VAL A 156 -0.72 -11.15 -3.96
C VAL A 156 0.08 -9.92 -4.37
N LEU A 157 0.85 -9.33 -3.44
CA LEU A 157 1.73 -8.20 -3.72
C LEU A 157 3.02 -8.30 -2.88
N ARG A 158 4.14 -8.00 -3.51
CA ARG A 158 5.41 -7.64 -2.85
C ARG A 158 5.87 -6.31 -3.42
N LEU A 159 6.16 -5.35 -2.54
CA LEU A 159 6.62 -4.03 -2.90
C LEU A 159 7.80 -3.64 -2.01
N VAL A 160 8.94 -3.33 -2.64
CA VAL A 160 10.12 -2.83 -1.93
C VAL A 160 10.32 -1.36 -2.25
N ALA A 161 10.19 -0.50 -1.25
CA ALA A 161 10.29 0.94 -1.39
C ALA A 161 11.49 1.52 -0.65
N ILE A 162 11.99 2.67 -1.14
CA ILE A 162 13.05 3.47 -0.52
C ILE A 162 12.41 4.71 0.08
N ASN A 163 12.37 4.80 1.41
CA ASN A 163 11.72 5.88 2.13
C ASN A 163 12.75 6.77 2.83
N PHE A 164 12.45 8.07 2.92
CA PHE A 164 13.20 9.04 3.72
C PHE A 164 12.42 9.34 5.01
N ILE A 165 13.08 9.22 6.13
CA ILE A 165 12.49 9.44 7.46
C ILE A 165 13.38 10.41 8.23
N LEU A 166 12.80 11.43 8.86
CA LEU A 166 13.51 12.33 9.75
C LEU A 166 14.14 11.58 10.92
N ALA A 167 15.34 11.98 11.28
CA ALA A 167 16.01 11.49 12.48
C ALA A 167 15.55 12.32 13.69
N ARG A 168 15.41 11.66 14.85
CA ARG A 168 15.12 12.32 16.13
C ARG A 168 16.25 13.24 16.54
N ASN A 169 17.49 12.81 16.29
CA ASN A 169 18.70 13.56 16.56
C ASN A 169 19.39 13.95 15.23
N PRO A 170 19.22 15.18 14.74
CA PRO A 170 19.74 15.59 13.43
C PRO A 170 21.26 15.69 13.36
N GLU A 171 21.95 15.72 14.50
CA GLU A 171 23.42 15.86 14.57
C GLU A 171 24.15 14.51 14.71
N GLY A 172 23.46 13.40 14.79
CA GLY A 172 24.02 12.03 14.84
C GLY A 172 24.15 11.45 16.22
#